data_57ed33c929de4050279bfa1aa3d9f56a
#
_entry.id   57ed33c929de4050279bfa1aa3d9f56a
#
_cell.length_a   1.000
_cell.length_b   1.000
_cell.length_c   1.000
_cell.angle_alpha   90.00
_cell.angle_beta   90.00
_cell.angle_gamma   90.00
#
_symmetry.space_group_name_H-M   'P 1'
#
loop_
_entity.id
_entity.type
_entity.pdbx_description
1 polymer ?
#
loop_
_entity_poly.entity_id
_entity_poly.type
_entity_poly.pdbx_seq_one_letter_code
_entity_poly.pdbx_strand_id
1 'polypeptide(L)'
;MNSQIVYFVQEDGSIHSYDPLEYNIDNVNAGKTLFELYKLTGKEKYRKAIETIYSQVKFQPRTKEGNFWHKLIYPYQVWLDGLYMGQPFYVQYEAEFNNCENIMDSFNQFMNVYEIMRDPKTGLYYHGYDSTKQIFWADKETGLSKNFWIRALGWYSMALIDTVAVMPDQFQEQKDKLCSIYKELIDSMLKFQDPSGMWYQVVDQGGKEGNYLETSGSAIFAYSIMKSVR
;
A
#
# COMPACT_ATOMS: atom_id res chain seq x y z
N MET A 1 16.33 8.44 16.42
CA MET A 1 15.10 7.77 15.96
C MET A 1 14.37 6.97 17.05
N ASN A 2 15.08 6.45 18.07
CA ASN A 2 14.45 5.64 19.15
C ASN A 2 13.55 6.38 20.15
N SER A 3 13.71 7.68 20.37
CA SER A 3 13.03 8.36 21.50
C SER A 3 11.54 8.60 21.29
N GLN A 4 11.09 8.84 20.06
CA GLN A 4 9.68 9.11 19.76
C GLN A 4 8.83 7.83 19.79
N ILE A 5 9.27 6.76 19.13
CA ILE A 5 8.52 5.49 19.09
C ILE A 5 8.45 4.85 20.49
N VAL A 6 9.51 4.96 21.27
CA VAL A 6 9.54 4.50 22.69
C VAL A 6 8.43 5.14 23.51
N TYR A 7 8.07 6.40 23.22
CA TYR A 7 7.01 7.11 23.93
C TYR A 7 5.60 6.58 23.58
N PHE A 8 5.38 6.20 22.32
CA PHE A 8 4.06 5.76 21.86
C PHE A 8 3.73 4.31 22.23
N VAL A 9 4.73 3.41 22.38
CA VAL A 9 4.51 1.99 22.69
C VAL A 9 4.66 1.74 24.19
N GLN A 10 3.55 1.34 24.84
CA GLN A 10 3.52 1.03 26.26
C GLN A 10 4.05 -0.39 26.54
N GLU A 11 4.36 -0.70 27.82
CA GLU A 11 4.94 -2.01 28.19
C GLU A 11 3.96 -3.19 27.97
N ASP A 12 2.67 -2.93 27.93
CA ASP A 12 1.64 -3.92 27.62
C ASP A 12 1.44 -4.14 26.10
N GLY A 13 2.12 -3.34 25.27
CA GLY A 13 1.99 -3.39 23.80
C GLY A 13 0.92 -2.47 23.23
N SER A 14 0.18 -1.75 24.07
CA SER A 14 -0.74 -0.71 23.58
C SER A 14 0.04 0.44 22.95
N ILE A 15 -0.59 1.08 21.97
CA ILE A 15 0.02 2.17 21.19
C ILE A 15 -0.83 3.42 21.43
N HIS A 16 -0.20 4.47 21.92
CA HIS A 16 -0.89 5.74 22.22
C HIS A 16 -1.57 6.28 20.95
N SER A 17 -2.85 6.66 21.10
CA SER A 17 -3.69 7.18 19.99
C SER A 17 -3.95 6.20 18.86
N TYR A 18 -3.78 4.89 19.08
CA TYR A 18 -4.14 3.86 18.12
C TYR A 18 -5.32 3.03 18.63
N ASP A 19 -6.39 3.00 17.85
CA ASP A 19 -7.55 2.12 18.09
C ASP A 19 -7.71 1.16 16.90
N PRO A 20 -7.47 -0.15 17.08
CA PRO A 20 -7.62 -1.14 16.01
C PRO A 20 -9.07 -1.25 15.51
N LEU A 21 -10.08 -0.85 16.30
CA LEU A 21 -11.50 -0.92 15.92
C LEU A 21 -11.91 0.18 14.94
N GLU A 22 -11.11 1.21 14.73
CA GLU A 22 -11.31 2.17 13.65
C GLU A 22 -11.14 1.53 12.27
N TYR A 23 -10.46 0.39 12.20
CA TYR A 23 -10.10 -0.28 10.94
C TYR A 23 -9.58 0.70 9.89
N ASN A 24 -8.75 1.64 10.34
CA ASN A 24 -8.05 2.59 9.47
C ASN A 24 -6.72 1.97 9.04
N ILE A 25 -6.63 1.53 7.78
CA ILE A 25 -5.42 0.86 7.29
C ILE A 25 -4.18 1.76 7.29
N ASP A 26 -4.35 3.10 7.24
CA ASP A 26 -3.22 4.03 7.31
C ASP A 26 -2.42 3.88 8.61
N ASN A 27 -3.10 3.54 9.70
CA ASN A 27 -2.47 3.39 11.01
C ASN A 27 -1.53 2.17 11.08
N VAL A 28 -1.72 1.17 10.21
CA VAL A 28 -0.88 -0.04 10.14
C VAL A 28 0.54 0.28 9.65
N ASN A 29 0.69 1.29 8.80
CA ASN A 29 1.96 1.62 8.16
C ASN A 29 3.11 1.87 9.14
N ALA A 30 2.86 2.57 10.25
CA ALA A 30 3.86 2.85 11.27
C ALA A 30 4.37 1.56 11.97
N GLY A 31 3.56 0.51 11.96
CA GLY A 31 3.88 -0.79 12.55
C GLY A 31 5.10 -1.48 11.92
N LYS A 32 5.43 -1.17 10.66
CA LYS A 32 6.61 -1.75 9.98
C LYS A 32 7.91 -1.49 10.75
N THR A 33 8.03 -0.35 11.41
CA THR A 33 9.22 -0.01 12.19
C THR A 33 9.36 -0.82 13.49
N LEU A 34 8.27 -1.41 13.98
CA LEU A 34 8.29 -2.20 15.22
C LEU A 34 9.04 -3.53 15.04
N PHE A 35 9.06 -4.12 13.85
CA PHE A 35 9.83 -5.34 13.57
C PHE A 35 11.33 -5.10 13.78
N GLU A 36 11.86 -4.01 13.20
CA GLU A 36 13.25 -3.63 13.40
C GLU A 36 13.57 -3.32 14.86
N LEU A 37 12.67 -2.62 15.57
CA LEU A 37 12.86 -2.33 16.99
C LEU A 37 12.84 -3.59 17.84
N TYR A 38 11.96 -4.54 17.56
CA TYR A 38 11.93 -5.84 18.24
C TYR A 38 13.23 -6.61 17.99
N LYS A 39 13.64 -6.72 16.73
CA LYS A 39 14.88 -7.39 16.33
C LYS A 39 16.13 -6.80 16.98
N LEU A 40 16.23 -5.47 17.05
CA LEU A 40 17.38 -4.76 17.61
C LEU A 40 17.43 -4.78 19.14
N THR A 41 16.27 -4.82 19.80
CA THR A 41 16.21 -4.60 21.26
C THR A 41 15.77 -5.82 22.07
N GLY A 42 15.10 -6.79 21.43
CA GLY A 42 14.47 -7.94 22.11
C GLY A 42 13.34 -7.58 23.08
N LYS A 43 12.84 -6.33 23.06
CA LYS A 43 11.83 -5.89 24.02
C LYS A 43 10.44 -6.38 23.63
N GLU A 44 9.82 -7.17 24.49
CA GLU A 44 8.51 -7.80 24.29
C GLU A 44 7.38 -6.79 24.02
N LYS A 45 7.48 -5.56 24.49
CA LYS A 45 6.48 -4.54 24.20
C LYS A 45 6.32 -4.29 22.68
N TYR A 46 7.40 -4.35 21.91
CA TYR A 46 7.31 -4.19 20.44
C TYR A 46 6.65 -5.39 19.78
N ARG A 47 6.92 -6.60 20.29
CA ARG A 47 6.25 -7.81 19.82
C ARG A 47 4.73 -7.75 20.08
N LYS A 48 4.33 -7.34 21.29
CA LYS A 48 2.93 -7.13 21.65
C LYS A 48 2.27 -6.04 20.81
N ALA A 49 2.98 -4.95 20.53
CA ALA A 49 2.46 -3.88 19.67
C ALA A 49 2.26 -4.34 18.21
N ILE A 50 3.16 -5.18 17.67
CA ILE A 50 3.00 -5.83 16.37
C ILE A 50 1.73 -6.69 16.37
N GLU A 51 1.49 -7.49 17.43
CA GLU A 51 0.27 -8.29 17.58
C GLU A 51 -1.00 -7.43 17.62
N THR A 52 -0.93 -6.30 18.33
CA THR A 52 -2.05 -5.35 18.40
C THR A 52 -2.43 -4.84 17.01
N ILE A 53 -1.42 -4.44 16.20
CA ILE A 53 -1.65 -3.98 14.82
C ILE A 53 -2.12 -5.13 13.93
N TYR A 54 -1.53 -6.32 14.08
CA TYR A 54 -1.98 -7.49 13.30
C TYR A 54 -3.43 -7.87 13.61
N SER A 55 -3.90 -7.67 14.84
CA SER A 55 -5.30 -7.92 15.19
C SER A 55 -6.25 -7.07 14.34
N GLN A 56 -5.91 -5.81 14.04
CA GLN A 56 -6.66 -5.00 13.08
C GLN A 56 -6.62 -5.63 11.68
N VAL A 57 -5.43 -5.94 11.15
CA VAL A 57 -5.26 -6.51 9.80
C VAL A 57 -6.06 -7.79 9.63
N LYS A 58 -6.02 -8.69 10.64
CA LYS A 58 -6.74 -9.96 10.65
C LYS A 58 -8.26 -9.79 10.49
N PHE A 59 -8.83 -8.75 11.09
CA PHE A 59 -10.27 -8.50 11.09
C PHE A 59 -10.67 -7.29 10.22
N GLN A 60 -9.72 -6.74 9.43
CA GLN A 60 -10.02 -5.64 8.52
C GLN A 60 -11.19 -5.99 7.62
N PRO A 61 -12.26 -5.17 7.55
CA PRO A 61 -13.37 -5.40 6.64
C PRO A 61 -12.91 -5.54 5.19
N ARG A 62 -13.64 -6.33 4.39
CA ARG A 62 -13.24 -6.66 3.02
C ARG A 62 -14.35 -6.38 2.03
N THR A 63 -13.95 -6.07 0.80
CA THR A 63 -14.85 -6.08 -0.35
C THR A 63 -15.20 -7.53 -0.74
N LYS A 64 -16.17 -7.69 -1.63
CA LYS A 64 -16.56 -9.02 -2.15
C LYS A 64 -15.42 -9.71 -2.93
N GLU A 65 -14.49 -8.93 -3.47
CA GLU A 65 -13.30 -9.42 -4.16
C GLU A 65 -12.19 -9.86 -3.20
N GLY A 66 -12.30 -9.51 -1.90
CA GLY A 66 -11.36 -9.89 -0.86
C GLY A 66 -10.37 -8.81 -0.44
N ASN A 67 -10.33 -7.65 -1.09
CA ASN A 67 -9.46 -6.55 -0.69
C ASN A 67 -9.91 -5.90 0.60
N PHE A 68 -8.97 -5.44 1.41
CA PHE A 68 -9.26 -4.61 2.59
C PHE A 68 -10.01 -3.34 2.21
N TRP A 69 -11.02 -2.97 2.99
CA TRP A 69 -11.51 -1.60 2.96
C TRP A 69 -10.40 -0.67 3.44
N HIS A 70 -10.31 0.49 2.82
CA HIS A 70 -9.31 1.47 3.23
C HIS A 70 -9.53 1.95 4.67
N LYS A 71 -10.79 2.22 5.05
CA LYS A 71 -11.21 2.57 6.42
C LYS A 71 -12.65 2.11 6.67
N LEU A 72 -12.97 1.88 7.93
CA LEU A 72 -14.35 1.55 8.31
C LEU A 72 -15.34 2.66 7.90
N ILE A 73 -14.94 3.93 8.02
CA ILE A 73 -15.74 5.10 7.62
C ILE A 73 -15.87 5.27 6.10
N TYR A 74 -15.11 4.51 5.31
CA TYR A 74 -15.18 4.44 3.85
C TYR A 74 -15.49 3.00 3.42
N PRO A 75 -16.69 2.48 3.73
CA PRO A 75 -17.02 1.08 3.51
C PRO A 75 -16.94 0.74 2.03
N TYR A 76 -16.53 -0.49 1.75
CA TYR A 76 -16.41 -1.08 0.40
C TYR A 76 -15.40 -0.43 -0.54
N GLN A 77 -14.57 0.51 -0.04
CA GLN A 77 -13.61 1.23 -0.88
C GLN A 77 -12.20 0.63 -0.75
N VAL A 78 -11.57 0.43 -1.90
CA VAL A 78 -10.16 0.08 -2.05
C VAL A 78 -9.43 1.28 -2.65
N TRP A 79 -8.37 1.74 -1.99
CA TRP A 79 -7.49 2.78 -2.49
C TRP A 79 -6.09 2.22 -2.67
N LEU A 80 -5.35 2.67 -3.69
CA LEU A 80 -3.98 2.25 -3.93
C LEU A 80 -3.09 2.50 -2.71
N ASP A 81 -3.33 3.60 -1.99
CA ASP A 81 -2.68 3.97 -0.74
C ASP A 81 -2.74 2.83 0.29
N GLY A 82 -3.89 2.20 0.43
CA GLY A 82 -4.12 1.11 1.38
C GLY A 82 -3.23 -0.11 1.14
N LEU A 83 -2.81 -0.36 -0.11
CA LEU A 83 -1.87 -1.44 -0.40
C LEU A 83 -0.51 -1.18 0.26
N TYR A 84 -0.01 0.05 0.20
CA TYR A 84 1.24 0.41 0.87
C TYR A 84 1.11 0.41 2.40
N MET A 85 -0.01 0.93 2.88
CA MET A 85 -0.22 1.05 4.34
C MET A 85 -0.29 -0.31 5.01
N GLY A 86 -0.93 -1.30 4.39
CA GLY A 86 -1.21 -2.61 5.00
C GLY A 86 -0.30 -3.75 4.55
N GLN A 87 -0.06 -3.92 3.25
CA GLN A 87 0.49 -5.17 2.72
C GLN A 87 1.93 -5.48 3.14
N PRO A 88 2.90 -4.53 3.14
CA PRO A 88 4.25 -4.83 3.60
C PRO A 88 4.30 -5.26 5.08
N PHE A 89 3.48 -4.64 5.94
CA PHE A 89 3.34 -5.07 7.34
C PHE A 89 2.73 -6.47 7.43
N TYR A 90 1.65 -6.71 6.69
CA TYR A 90 0.94 -7.99 6.69
C TYR A 90 1.85 -9.13 6.27
N VAL A 91 2.53 -9.00 5.13
CA VAL A 91 3.46 -10.03 4.63
C VAL A 91 4.62 -10.24 5.59
N GLN A 92 5.18 -9.17 6.17
CA GLN A 92 6.26 -9.30 7.14
C GLN A 92 5.80 -10.05 8.41
N TYR A 93 4.61 -9.75 8.93
CA TYR A 93 4.03 -10.48 10.04
C TYR A 93 3.86 -11.97 9.74
N GLU A 94 3.27 -12.28 8.59
CA GLU A 94 3.06 -13.66 8.14
C GLU A 94 4.39 -14.43 8.05
N ALA A 95 5.41 -13.79 7.49
CA ALA A 95 6.73 -14.38 7.32
C ALA A 95 7.46 -14.63 8.65
N GLU A 96 7.38 -13.69 9.59
CA GLU A 96 8.15 -13.77 10.83
C GLU A 96 7.42 -14.48 11.97
N PHE A 97 6.07 -14.43 11.99
CA PHE A 97 5.30 -14.83 13.17
C PHE A 97 4.12 -15.77 12.92
N ASN A 98 3.72 -15.99 11.67
CA ASN A 98 2.53 -16.78 11.35
C ASN A 98 2.78 -17.87 10.29
N ASN A 99 3.99 -18.39 10.18
CA ASN A 99 4.35 -19.50 9.27
C ASN A 99 3.88 -19.29 7.82
N CYS A 100 3.75 -18.04 7.37
CA CYS A 100 3.33 -17.68 6.02
C CYS A 100 1.89 -18.10 5.65
N GLU A 101 1.01 -18.35 6.61
CA GLU A 101 -0.33 -18.89 6.38
C GLU A 101 -1.18 -18.06 5.42
N ASN A 102 -1.03 -16.71 5.47
CA ASN A 102 -1.88 -15.80 4.70
C ASN A 102 -1.11 -14.95 3.66
N ILE A 103 0.12 -15.32 3.28
CA ILE A 103 0.86 -14.57 2.25
C ILE A 103 0.10 -14.52 0.93
N MET A 104 -0.58 -15.62 0.56
CA MET A 104 -1.38 -15.67 -0.66
C MET A 104 -2.59 -14.74 -0.63
N ASP A 105 -3.13 -14.44 0.56
CA ASP A 105 -4.19 -13.43 0.70
C ASP A 105 -3.67 -12.03 0.32
N SER A 106 -2.51 -11.65 0.81
CA SER A 106 -1.85 -10.40 0.40
C SER A 106 -1.60 -10.37 -1.11
N PHE A 107 -1.01 -11.42 -1.67
CA PHE A 107 -0.77 -11.53 -3.12
C PHE A 107 -2.06 -11.35 -3.93
N ASN A 108 -3.15 -12.02 -3.54
CA ASN A 108 -4.44 -11.91 -4.22
C ASN A 108 -5.00 -10.49 -4.18
N GLN A 109 -4.77 -9.73 -3.12
CA GLN A 109 -5.19 -8.32 -3.06
C GLN A 109 -4.45 -7.45 -4.09
N PHE A 110 -3.17 -7.70 -4.36
CA PHE A 110 -2.44 -7.06 -5.46
C PHE A 110 -2.99 -7.49 -6.83
N MET A 111 -3.31 -8.78 -7.01
CA MET A 111 -3.87 -9.28 -8.26
C MET A 111 -5.25 -8.67 -8.55
N ASN A 112 -6.11 -8.55 -7.54
CA ASN A 112 -7.40 -7.89 -7.68
C ASN A 112 -7.24 -6.42 -8.12
N VAL A 113 -6.27 -5.70 -7.54
CA VAL A 113 -5.98 -4.32 -7.96
C VAL A 113 -5.47 -4.27 -9.41
N TYR A 114 -4.59 -5.20 -9.79
CA TYR A 114 -4.10 -5.31 -11.16
C TYR A 114 -5.24 -5.54 -12.18
N GLU A 115 -6.17 -6.42 -11.87
CA GLU A 115 -7.29 -6.76 -12.77
C GLU A 115 -8.39 -5.69 -12.81
N ILE A 116 -8.67 -5.04 -11.67
CA ILE A 116 -9.82 -4.14 -11.55
C ILE A 116 -9.44 -2.69 -11.80
N MET A 117 -8.30 -2.24 -11.25
CA MET A 117 -7.99 -0.82 -11.18
C MET A 117 -7.02 -0.34 -12.26
N ARG A 118 -6.45 -1.24 -13.07
CA ARG A 118 -5.53 -0.89 -14.15
C ARG A 118 -6.30 -0.45 -15.39
N ASP A 119 -5.92 0.70 -15.96
CA ASP A 119 -6.40 1.11 -17.27
C ASP A 119 -5.59 0.40 -18.37
N PRO A 120 -6.23 -0.40 -19.25
CA PRO A 120 -5.53 -1.15 -20.28
C PRO A 120 -4.92 -0.27 -21.39
N LYS A 121 -5.38 0.99 -21.53
CA LYS A 121 -4.90 1.91 -22.57
C LYS A 121 -3.60 2.59 -22.17
N THR A 122 -3.52 3.05 -20.94
CA THR A 122 -2.36 3.81 -20.44
C THR A 122 -1.39 2.93 -19.64
N GLY A 123 -1.89 1.85 -19.03
CA GLY A 123 -1.17 1.03 -18.05
C GLY A 123 -1.10 1.65 -16.66
N LEU A 124 -1.72 2.82 -16.46
CA LEU A 124 -1.84 3.48 -15.16
C LEU A 124 -2.96 2.86 -14.34
N TYR A 125 -3.00 3.18 -13.04
CA TYR A 125 -4.03 2.67 -12.13
C TYR A 125 -4.88 3.82 -11.61
N TYR A 126 -6.19 3.61 -11.57
CA TYR A 126 -7.12 4.53 -10.92
C TYR A 126 -6.87 4.54 -9.41
N HIS A 127 -7.00 5.71 -8.78
CA HIS A 127 -6.71 5.91 -7.35
C HIS A 127 -7.57 5.04 -6.44
N GLY A 128 -8.87 4.96 -6.72
CA GLY A 128 -9.85 4.29 -5.87
C GLY A 128 -10.86 3.46 -6.64
N TYR A 129 -11.35 2.45 -5.95
CA TYR A 129 -12.41 1.55 -6.40
C TYR A 129 -13.46 1.41 -5.30
N ASP A 130 -14.74 1.63 -5.64
CA ASP A 130 -15.89 1.31 -4.79
C ASP A 130 -16.57 0.05 -5.31
N SER A 131 -16.50 -1.05 -4.56
CA SER A 131 -17.06 -2.34 -4.98
C SER A 131 -18.59 -2.34 -5.07
N THR A 132 -19.25 -1.35 -4.47
CA THR A 132 -20.71 -1.13 -4.56
C THR A 132 -21.10 -0.25 -5.73
N LYS A 133 -20.17 0.53 -6.29
CA LYS A 133 -20.38 1.51 -7.36
C LYS A 133 -21.36 2.63 -7.00
N GLN A 134 -21.54 2.89 -5.70
CA GLN A 134 -22.56 3.82 -5.20
C GLN A 134 -22.00 5.18 -4.79
N ILE A 135 -20.74 5.25 -4.36
CA ILE A 135 -20.15 6.50 -3.90
C ILE A 135 -20.13 7.55 -5.03
N PHE A 136 -20.26 8.82 -4.67
CA PHE A 136 -20.44 9.92 -5.63
C PHE A 136 -19.30 10.11 -6.62
N TRP A 137 -18.07 9.77 -6.23
CA TRP A 137 -16.88 9.92 -7.10
C TRP A 137 -16.64 8.72 -8.03
N ALA A 138 -17.25 7.57 -7.76
CA ALA A 138 -17.07 6.37 -8.53
C ALA A 138 -17.91 6.36 -9.80
N ASP A 139 -17.33 5.86 -10.86
CA ASP A 139 -18.05 5.51 -12.07
C ASP A 139 -19.12 4.43 -11.79
N LYS A 140 -20.33 4.60 -12.28
CA LYS A 140 -21.47 3.75 -11.94
C LYS A 140 -21.46 2.37 -12.59
N GLU A 141 -20.63 2.19 -13.62
CA GLU A 141 -20.50 0.89 -14.31
C GLU A 141 -19.28 0.12 -13.78
N THR A 142 -18.17 0.81 -13.58
CA THR A 142 -16.90 0.18 -13.18
C THR A 142 -16.60 0.26 -11.68
N GLY A 143 -17.08 1.28 -10.98
CA GLY A 143 -16.72 1.58 -9.58
C GLY A 143 -15.41 2.34 -9.43
N LEU A 144 -14.75 2.70 -10.52
CA LEU A 144 -13.43 3.34 -10.51
C LEU A 144 -13.51 4.85 -10.34
N SER A 145 -12.48 5.44 -9.75
CA SER A 145 -12.29 6.90 -9.71
C SER A 145 -11.93 7.44 -11.10
N LYS A 146 -11.99 8.78 -11.28
CA LYS A 146 -11.85 9.38 -12.62
C LYS A 146 -10.42 9.62 -13.09
N ASN A 147 -9.46 9.76 -12.16
CA ASN A 147 -8.14 10.30 -12.47
C ASN A 147 -7.01 9.38 -12.00
N PHE A 148 -5.86 9.50 -12.66
CA PHE A 148 -4.61 8.85 -12.27
C PHE A 148 -3.80 9.82 -11.39
N TRP A 149 -3.96 9.71 -10.09
CA TRP A 149 -3.30 10.59 -9.13
C TRP A 149 -1.90 10.08 -8.79
N ILE A 150 -0.89 10.93 -9.01
CA ILE A 150 0.51 10.53 -8.89
C ILE A 150 0.87 9.96 -7.51
N ARG A 151 0.39 10.54 -6.40
CA ARG A 151 0.72 10.02 -5.07
C ARG A 151 0.17 8.61 -4.84
N ALA A 152 -1.04 8.35 -5.29
CA ALA A 152 -1.63 7.01 -5.19
C ALA A 152 -0.84 5.98 -6.02
N LEU A 153 -0.46 6.33 -7.26
CA LEU A 153 0.42 5.51 -8.08
C LEU A 153 1.78 5.28 -7.41
N GLY A 154 2.32 6.32 -6.79
CA GLY A 154 3.55 6.24 -6.01
C GLY A 154 3.42 5.29 -4.82
N TRP A 155 2.35 5.40 -4.02
CA TRP A 155 2.08 4.47 -2.93
C TRP A 155 1.99 3.03 -3.41
N TYR A 156 1.31 2.80 -4.55
CA TYR A 156 1.22 1.47 -5.13
C TYR A 156 2.59 0.94 -5.59
N SER A 157 3.43 1.78 -6.20
CA SER A 157 4.79 1.39 -6.58
C SER A 157 5.64 0.97 -5.36
N MET A 158 5.54 1.71 -4.25
CA MET A 158 6.20 1.33 -3.00
C MET A 158 5.60 0.07 -2.38
N ALA A 159 4.26 -0.11 -2.45
CA ALA A 159 3.61 -1.32 -1.95
C ALA A 159 4.18 -2.57 -2.62
N LEU A 160 4.32 -2.55 -3.94
CA LEU A 160 4.87 -3.67 -4.70
C LEU A 160 6.30 -4.01 -4.26
N ILE A 161 7.20 -3.04 -4.27
CA ILE A 161 8.62 -3.24 -3.97
C ILE A 161 8.87 -3.58 -2.50
N ASP A 162 8.17 -2.91 -1.57
CA ASP A 162 8.35 -3.17 -0.15
C ASP A 162 7.77 -4.53 0.26
N THR A 163 6.67 -4.96 -0.37
CA THR A 163 6.11 -6.29 -0.14
C THR A 163 7.03 -7.39 -0.67
N VAL A 164 7.57 -7.23 -1.89
CA VAL A 164 8.56 -8.15 -2.46
C VAL A 164 9.78 -8.30 -1.55
N ALA A 165 10.26 -7.18 -0.98
CA ALA A 165 11.45 -7.17 -0.12
C ALA A 165 11.28 -7.98 1.18
N VAL A 166 10.07 -8.13 1.69
CA VAL A 166 9.78 -8.88 2.93
C VAL A 166 9.14 -10.25 2.69
N MET A 167 8.77 -10.56 1.45
CA MET A 167 8.17 -11.84 1.07
C MET A 167 9.25 -12.95 1.03
N PRO A 168 9.04 -14.11 1.70
CA PRO A 168 9.99 -15.21 1.72
C PRO A 168 10.24 -15.82 0.34
N ASP A 169 11.44 -16.39 0.13
CA ASP A 169 11.87 -16.94 -1.16
C ASP A 169 11.05 -18.14 -1.63
N GLN A 170 10.39 -18.86 -0.74
CA GLN A 170 9.46 -19.93 -1.12
C GLN A 170 8.26 -19.43 -1.96
N PHE A 171 8.02 -18.12 -2.02
CA PHE A 171 7.00 -17.47 -2.84
C PHE A 171 7.62 -16.76 -4.06
N GLN A 172 8.67 -17.33 -4.65
CA GLN A 172 9.41 -16.70 -5.76
C GLN A 172 8.52 -16.38 -6.96
N GLU A 173 7.58 -17.25 -7.30
CA GLU A 173 6.63 -17.02 -8.40
C GLU A 173 5.77 -15.76 -8.15
N GLN A 174 5.29 -15.58 -6.91
CA GLN A 174 4.53 -14.40 -6.51
C GLN A 174 5.38 -13.14 -6.52
N LYS A 175 6.63 -13.23 -6.03
CA LYS A 175 7.61 -12.12 -6.09
C LYS A 175 7.84 -11.70 -7.54
N ASP A 176 8.10 -12.64 -8.44
CA ASP A 176 8.34 -12.38 -9.86
C ASP A 176 7.13 -11.71 -10.52
N LYS A 177 5.91 -12.17 -10.17
CA LYS A 177 4.68 -11.55 -10.67
C LYS A 177 4.51 -10.11 -10.19
N LEU A 178 4.75 -9.82 -8.90
CA LEU A 178 4.71 -8.46 -8.36
C LEU A 178 5.79 -7.57 -8.96
N CYS A 179 6.99 -8.09 -9.19
CA CYS A 179 8.07 -7.39 -9.90
C CYS A 179 7.68 -7.06 -11.35
N SER A 180 7.01 -7.99 -12.05
CA SER A 180 6.49 -7.74 -13.40
C SER A 180 5.46 -6.61 -13.41
N ILE A 181 4.50 -6.64 -12.47
CA ILE A 181 3.50 -5.57 -12.31
C ILE A 181 4.17 -4.22 -12.02
N TYR A 182 5.18 -4.22 -11.13
CA TYR A 182 5.97 -3.02 -10.85
C TYR A 182 6.64 -2.48 -12.10
N LYS A 183 7.31 -3.33 -12.86
CA LYS A 183 7.98 -2.94 -14.11
C LYS A 183 6.99 -2.34 -15.11
N GLU A 184 5.85 -2.99 -15.33
CA GLU A 184 4.78 -2.47 -16.19
C GLU A 184 4.29 -1.09 -15.76
N LEU A 185 4.14 -0.86 -14.44
CA LEU A 185 3.78 0.44 -13.89
C LEU A 185 4.84 1.50 -14.20
N ILE A 186 6.13 1.19 -13.96
CA ILE A 186 7.23 2.14 -14.24
C ILE A 186 7.32 2.45 -15.73
N ASP A 187 7.26 1.43 -16.60
CA ASP A 187 7.28 1.62 -18.05
C ASP A 187 6.09 2.50 -18.54
N SER A 188 4.94 2.41 -17.86
CA SER A 188 3.78 3.26 -18.12
C SER A 188 3.98 4.69 -17.62
N MET A 189 4.52 4.85 -16.42
CA MET A 189 4.79 6.17 -15.83
C MET A 189 5.81 6.97 -16.64
N LEU A 190 6.85 6.32 -17.18
CA LEU A 190 7.88 6.98 -18.00
C LEU A 190 7.31 7.67 -19.24
N LYS A 191 6.18 7.19 -19.79
CA LYS A 191 5.52 7.82 -20.95
C LYS A 191 4.91 9.20 -20.64
N PHE A 192 4.69 9.48 -19.36
CA PHE A 192 4.07 10.72 -18.87
C PHE A 192 5.05 11.59 -18.06
N GLN A 193 6.34 11.23 -18.04
CA GLN A 193 7.34 11.99 -17.33
C GLN A 193 7.62 13.31 -18.05
N ASP A 194 7.57 14.43 -17.29
CA ASP A 194 7.95 15.73 -17.79
C ASP A 194 9.47 15.80 -18.04
N PRO A 195 9.97 16.62 -19.01
CA PRO A 195 11.40 16.81 -19.23
C PRO A 195 12.22 17.23 -17.99
N SER A 196 11.58 17.78 -16.97
CA SER A 196 12.21 18.08 -15.66
C SER A 196 12.54 16.83 -14.84
N GLY A 197 12.06 15.64 -15.25
CA GLY A 197 12.16 14.38 -14.50
C GLY A 197 11.04 14.17 -13.48
N MET A 198 10.12 15.12 -13.35
CA MET A 198 8.96 15.04 -12.46
C MET A 198 7.71 14.55 -13.19
N TRP A 199 6.62 14.34 -12.45
CA TRP A 199 5.29 14.05 -12.98
C TRP A 199 4.26 15.04 -12.49
N TYR A 200 3.19 15.21 -13.26
CA TYR A 200 2.07 16.05 -12.88
C TYR A 200 1.16 15.39 -11.83
N GLN A 201 0.45 16.22 -11.06
CA GLN A 201 -0.53 15.81 -10.03
C GLN A 201 -1.55 14.78 -10.58
N VAL A 202 -2.12 15.06 -11.77
CA VAL A 202 -2.89 14.09 -12.57
C VAL A 202 -2.03 13.71 -13.75
N VAL A 203 -1.55 12.48 -13.74
CA VAL A 203 -0.39 12.04 -14.53
C VAL A 203 -0.59 12.19 -16.05
N ASP A 204 -1.75 11.81 -16.55
CA ASP A 204 -2.11 11.81 -17.97
C ASP A 204 -2.63 13.18 -18.49
N GLN A 205 -2.60 14.23 -17.64
CA GLN A 205 -3.11 15.55 -17.96
C GLN A 205 -2.01 16.63 -17.88
N GLY A 206 -0.80 16.29 -18.30
CA GLY A 206 0.32 17.24 -18.35
C GLY A 206 0.00 18.50 -19.13
N GLY A 207 0.37 19.67 -18.60
CA GLY A 207 0.13 20.98 -19.24
C GLY A 207 -1.31 21.49 -19.16
N LYS A 208 -2.25 20.76 -18.59
CA LYS A 208 -3.62 21.25 -18.38
C LYS A 208 -3.64 22.33 -17.31
N GLU A 209 -4.44 23.38 -17.53
CA GLU A 209 -4.60 24.47 -16.55
C GLU A 209 -4.97 23.93 -15.16
N GLY A 210 -4.29 24.41 -14.13
CA GLY A 210 -4.46 23.97 -12.74
C GLY A 210 -3.77 22.65 -12.39
N ASN A 211 -3.22 21.90 -13.36
CA ASN A 211 -2.39 20.73 -13.09
C ASN A 211 -0.91 21.16 -12.97
N TYR A 212 -0.20 20.65 -11.99
CA TYR A 212 1.17 21.08 -11.66
C TYR A 212 2.10 19.88 -11.46
N LEU A 213 3.42 20.11 -11.59
CA LEU A 213 4.44 19.11 -11.28
C LEU A 213 4.45 18.85 -9.77
N GLU A 214 4.23 17.61 -9.38
CA GLU A 214 3.99 17.24 -8.00
C GLU A 214 5.23 16.59 -7.39
N THR A 215 5.80 17.25 -6.37
CA THR A 215 7.10 16.88 -5.79
C THR A 215 7.04 15.58 -4.99
N SER A 216 6.00 15.39 -4.16
CA SER A 216 5.97 14.24 -3.24
C SER A 216 5.80 12.90 -3.98
N GLY A 217 4.89 12.83 -4.94
CA GLY A 217 4.72 11.64 -5.77
C GLY A 217 5.95 11.35 -6.65
N SER A 218 6.57 12.40 -7.21
CA SER A 218 7.83 12.25 -7.95
C SER A 218 8.96 11.70 -7.08
N ALA A 219 9.08 12.17 -5.83
CA ALA A 219 10.06 11.65 -4.87
C ALA A 219 9.76 10.18 -4.47
N ILE A 220 8.49 9.81 -4.33
CA ILE A 220 8.09 8.43 -4.06
C ILE A 220 8.52 7.50 -5.20
N PHE A 221 8.31 7.91 -6.46
CA PHE A 221 8.78 7.13 -7.61
C PHE A 221 10.30 7.02 -7.65
N ALA A 222 11.03 8.11 -7.39
CA ALA A 222 12.48 8.07 -7.29
C ALA A 222 12.95 7.05 -6.22
N TYR A 223 12.32 7.05 -5.03
CA TYR A 223 12.60 6.05 -4.00
C TYR A 223 12.36 4.62 -4.49
N SER A 224 11.18 4.35 -5.07
CA SER A 224 10.81 2.99 -5.48
C SER A 224 11.73 2.47 -6.60
N ILE A 225 12.10 3.31 -7.56
CA ILE A 225 13.05 2.97 -8.63
C ILE A 225 14.44 2.68 -8.06
N MET A 226 14.94 3.55 -7.17
CA MET A 226 16.26 3.33 -6.54
C MET A 226 16.29 2.04 -5.71
N LYS A 227 15.17 1.70 -5.04
CA LYS A 227 15.07 0.46 -4.27
C LYS A 227 15.01 -0.78 -5.16
N SER A 228 14.34 -0.72 -6.30
CA SER A 228 14.14 -1.87 -7.20
C SER A 228 15.43 -2.35 -7.90
N VAL A 229 16.50 -1.54 -7.94
CA VAL A 229 17.79 -1.89 -8.56
C VAL A 229 18.83 -2.38 -7.56
N ARG A 230 18.48 -2.58 -6.30
CA ARG A 230 19.34 -3.13 -5.24
C ARG A 230 19.04 -4.58 -4.99
#